data_3415bb17de52ae6941b693e8aa396835
#
_entry.id   3415bb17de52ae6941b693e8aa396835
#
_cell.length_a   1.000
_cell.length_b   1.000
_cell.length_c   1.000
_cell.angle_alpha   90.00
_cell.angle_beta   90.00
_cell.angle_gamma   90.00
#
_symmetry.space_group_name_H-M   'P 1'
#
loop_
_entity.id
_entity.type
_entity.pdbx_description
1 polymer ?
#
loop_
_entity_poly.entity_id
_entity_poly.type
_entity_poly.pdbx_seq_one_letter_code
_entity_poly.pdbx_strand_id
1 'polypeptide(L)'
;MNLDGVFVESDDEKAALASAHGNRSLEAKGSYNTLDFVVRLRPDLHKVLEAQGGEISMRECDFWDVAQAFSTYLHETIHWWQHVGTSAGLMLSFLQPAHAHMNRKWLDDVLATHGPVKPLLRLSEKLSDAEQPDGALNLVLNNWHDLDFFQKLVINPVGLVKRVAEHPYFESVGHSYRMAIGAASWLIGATVDPNYEALPHPRDWEADMEALRESKAEGFYFGSPIEIPPLGLLEILEGQARFSQIQYLYGASGGYLSWDDFRKRGMLDGVYVCAFETFLDFAEEGWPATVDDPIVGLFLLICDVALSPSEGLFLPMTDPSSLIWSTDPGWRFIFLCRLAKEEGRGFKRSIQTYSAEEYWEVSQRLSDLLLSPSPRQFAEAVSRYAETHPAWIQLMEEDRTFEYREGNFPIRVLLGRFTRVQRDKLTAPQFFCWPGMCLTSYRQALDSETVRSLFSEHQALFLDRADRDVYPRLVPGKDEKTLQRLLDDFYIWVSMYEMTRQWLVEDGPFDYDYGWLTSKFSGAEIKDWADNAFKVGTGVHPDAFSVLR
;
A
#
# COMPACT_ATOMS: atom_id res chain seq x y z
N MET A 1 -6.34 -9.95 -1.35
CA MET A 1 -5.37 -9.17 -2.14
C MET A 1 -4.67 -10.14 -3.07
N ASN A 2 -4.83 -9.99 -4.36
CA ASN A 2 -4.07 -10.79 -5.32
C ASN A 2 -2.79 -10.03 -5.64
N LEU A 3 -1.64 -10.49 -5.13
CA LEU A 3 -0.33 -9.90 -5.39
C LEU A 3 0.33 -10.48 -6.64
N ASP A 4 -0.36 -11.37 -7.37
CA ASP A 4 0.18 -12.10 -8.53
C ASP A 4 0.64 -11.18 -9.69
N GLY A 5 0.31 -9.90 -9.65
CA GLY A 5 0.72 -8.93 -10.66
C GLY A 5 1.95 -8.09 -10.31
N VAL A 6 2.46 -8.16 -9.05
CA VAL A 6 3.41 -7.13 -8.63
C VAL A 6 4.86 -7.46 -8.95
N PHE A 7 5.33 -8.69 -8.86
CA PHE A 7 6.73 -9.08 -9.13
C PHE A 7 6.91 -10.61 -9.05
N VAL A 8 6.02 -11.37 -9.65
CA VAL A 8 6.17 -12.81 -9.70
C VAL A 8 6.95 -13.19 -10.95
N GLU A 9 8.26 -13.20 -10.83
CA GLU A 9 9.16 -13.50 -11.95
C GLU A 9 9.30 -15.00 -12.26
N SER A 10 8.81 -15.89 -11.38
CA SER A 10 8.91 -17.33 -11.59
C SER A 10 7.67 -18.08 -11.13
N ASP A 11 7.45 -19.29 -11.70
CA ASP A 11 6.37 -20.19 -11.27
C ASP A 11 6.53 -20.63 -9.79
N ASP A 12 7.74 -20.61 -9.24
CA ASP A 12 8.01 -20.89 -7.82
C ASP A 12 7.55 -19.75 -6.90
N GLU A 13 7.59 -18.48 -7.36
CA GLU A 13 7.02 -17.34 -6.62
C GLU A 13 5.50 -17.38 -6.63
N LYS A 14 4.91 -17.72 -7.78
CA LYS A 14 3.47 -17.95 -7.89
C LYS A 14 3.06 -19.07 -6.96
N ALA A 15 3.85 -20.17 -6.89
CA ALA A 15 3.61 -21.29 -6.00
C ALA A 15 3.79 -20.92 -4.51
N ALA A 16 4.80 -20.11 -4.16
CA ALA A 16 5.03 -19.67 -2.78
C ALA A 16 3.95 -18.68 -2.32
N LEU A 17 3.56 -17.73 -3.16
CA LEU A 17 2.43 -16.83 -2.94
C LEU A 17 1.10 -17.59 -2.95
N ALA A 18 0.90 -18.51 -3.88
CA ALA A 18 -0.30 -19.36 -3.94
C ALA A 18 -0.36 -20.35 -2.77
N SER A 19 0.76 -20.84 -2.23
CA SER A 19 0.77 -21.68 -1.02
C SER A 19 0.49 -20.88 0.25
N ALA A 20 0.92 -19.62 0.32
CA ALA A 20 0.54 -18.70 1.38
C ALA A 20 -0.96 -18.31 1.31
N HIS A 21 -1.53 -18.29 0.10
CA HIS A 21 -2.93 -17.90 -0.14
C HIS A 21 -3.88 -19.10 -0.31
N GLY A 22 -3.35 -20.33 -0.44
CA GLY A 22 -4.17 -21.51 -0.76
C GLY A 22 -5.06 -21.28 -1.97
N ASN A 23 -5.56 -22.27 -2.68
CA ASN A 23 -6.44 -22.19 -3.86
C ASN A 23 -7.70 -21.26 -3.75
N ARG A 24 -7.68 -20.26 -2.86
CA ARG A 24 -8.80 -19.38 -2.51
C ARG A 24 -8.91 -18.15 -3.42
N SER A 25 -7.88 -17.81 -4.20
CA SER A 25 -7.93 -16.67 -5.15
C SER A 25 -9.03 -16.83 -6.21
N LEU A 26 -9.40 -18.06 -6.57
CA LEU A 26 -10.51 -18.34 -7.50
C LEU A 26 -11.89 -18.22 -6.85
N GLU A 27 -11.99 -18.25 -5.52
CA GLU A 27 -13.23 -18.10 -4.74
C GLU A 27 -13.31 -16.74 -4.02
N ALA A 28 -12.32 -15.87 -4.17
CA ALA A 28 -12.33 -14.55 -3.57
C ALA A 28 -13.58 -13.77 -4.00
N LYS A 29 -14.31 -13.23 -3.03
CA LYS A 29 -15.51 -12.43 -3.27
C LYS A 29 -15.19 -11.01 -3.72
N GLY A 30 -14.00 -10.53 -3.40
CA GLY A 30 -13.46 -9.24 -3.80
C GLY A 30 -11.93 -9.31 -3.89
N SER A 31 -11.30 -8.29 -4.46
CA SER A 31 -9.85 -8.12 -4.49
C SER A 31 -9.48 -6.66 -4.67
N TYR A 32 -8.34 -6.28 -4.10
CA TYR A 32 -7.67 -5.02 -4.37
C TYR A 32 -6.22 -5.30 -4.79
N ASN A 33 -5.75 -4.62 -5.83
CA ASN A 33 -4.38 -4.76 -6.31
C ASN A 33 -3.64 -3.42 -6.17
N THR A 34 -2.44 -3.46 -5.62
CA THR A 34 -1.60 -2.29 -5.35
C THR A 34 -1.04 -1.62 -6.60
N LEU A 35 -1.04 -2.30 -7.76
CA LEU A 35 -0.63 -1.71 -9.03
C LEU A 35 -1.80 -1.10 -9.77
N ASP A 36 -2.95 -1.76 -9.72
CA ASP A 36 -4.14 -1.33 -10.44
C ASP A 36 -4.91 -0.25 -9.68
N PHE A 37 -4.80 -0.23 -8.34
CA PHE A 37 -5.59 0.64 -7.46
C PHE A 37 -7.11 0.48 -7.63
N VAL A 38 -7.55 -0.67 -8.10
CA VAL A 38 -8.96 -0.98 -8.37
C VAL A 38 -9.52 -1.84 -7.27
N VAL A 39 -10.65 -1.41 -6.69
CA VAL A 39 -11.49 -2.29 -5.87
C VAL A 39 -12.36 -3.12 -6.79
N ARG A 40 -12.23 -4.45 -6.68
CA ARG A 40 -12.98 -5.42 -7.49
C ARG A 40 -13.90 -6.26 -6.63
N LEU A 41 -15.06 -6.55 -7.16
CA LEU A 41 -16.03 -7.45 -6.54
C LEU A 41 -16.50 -8.50 -7.56
N ARG A 42 -16.91 -9.65 -7.05
CA ARG A 42 -17.61 -10.62 -7.92
C ARG A 42 -18.90 -10.01 -8.50
N PRO A 43 -19.26 -10.36 -9.74
CA PRO A 43 -20.44 -9.81 -10.40
C PRO A 43 -21.77 -10.00 -9.66
N ASP A 44 -21.89 -11.06 -8.85
CA ASP A 44 -23.08 -11.29 -8.01
C ASP A 44 -23.19 -10.28 -6.86
N LEU A 45 -22.06 -9.87 -6.26
CA LEU A 45 -22.03 -8.84 -5.22
C LEU A 45 -22.35 -7.45 -5.78
N HIS A 46 -21.84 -7.13 -6.98
CA HIS A 46 -22.23 -5.88 -7.68
C HIS A 46 -23.74 -5.80 -7.86
N LYS A 47 -24.37 -6.88 -8.33
CA LYS A 47 -25.84 -6.92 -8.53
C LYS A 47 -26.61 -6.68 -7.24
N VAL A 48 -26.14 -7.23 -6.11
CA VAL A 48 -26.77 -7.00 -4.80
C VAL A 48 -26.63 -5.55 -4.38
N LEU A 49 -25.45 -4.93 -4.54
CA LEU A 49 -25.19 -3.54 -4.16
C LEU A 49 -25.91 -2.55 -5.07
N GLU A 50 -25.92 -2.79 -6.38
CA GLU A 50 -26.60 -1.95 -7.38
C GLU A 50 -28.14 -1.97 -7.20
N ALA A 51 -28.72 -3.13 -6.84
CA ALA A 51 -30.15 -3.26 -6.56
C ALA A 51 -30.63 -2.38 -5.40
N GLN A 52 -29.70 -1.94 -4.52
CA GLN A 52 -30.00 -1.04 -3.41
C GLN A 52 -29.87 0.45 -3.76
N GLY A 53 -29.60 0.80 -5.04
CA GLY A 53 -29.45 2.19 -5.50
C GLY A 53 -28.28 2.94 -4.86
N GLY A 54 -27.27 2.21 -4.40
CA GLY A 54 -26.11 2.77 -3.68
C GLY A 54 -26.40 3.21 -2.24
N GLU A 55 -27.65 3.26 -1.83
CA GLU A 55 -28.06 3.37 -0.43
C GLU A 55 -28.58 2.00 0.03
N ILE A 56 -27.98 1.45 1.09
CA ILE A 56 -28.44 0.18 1.67
C ILE A 56 -29.80 0.39 2.35
N SER A 57 -30.86 0.32 1.54
CA SER A 57 -32.23 0.32 2.03
C SER A 57 -32.66 -1.11 2.34
N MET A 58 -32.78 -1.43 3.61
CA MET A 58 -33.05 -2.75 4.17
C MET A 58 -34.47 -3.27 3.95
N ARG A 59 -35.24 -2.76 3.02
CA ARG A 59 -36.69 -3.02 2.97
C ARG A 59 -37.14 -4.14 2.04
N GLU A 60 -36.31 -4.61 1.08
CA GLU A 60 -36.77 -5.54 0.03
C GLU A 60 -35.78 -6.67 -0.33
N CYS A 61 -34.57 -6.75 0.25
CA CYS A 61 -33.62 -7.85 0.03
C CYS A 61 -33.38 -8.62 1.32
N ASP A 62 -32.88 -9.87 1.20
CA ASP A 62 -32.36 -10.58 2.35
C ASP A 62 -31.24 -9.75 2.98
N PHE A 63 -31.46 -9.31 4.21
CA PHE A 63 -30.54 -8.48 4.99
C PHE A 63 -29.11 -9.03 4.97
N TRP A 64 -28.98 -10.35 5.04
CA TRP A 64 -27.67 -11.00 5.10
C TRP A 64 -26.91 -10.96 3.77
N ASP A 65 -27.59 -11.05 2.64
CA ASP A 65 -26.95 -10.94 1.34
C ASP A 65 -26.38 -9.53 1.15
N VAL A 66 -27.16 -8.50 1.53
CA VAL A 66 -26.72 -7.10 1.47
C VAL A 66 -25.58 -6.83 2.45
N ALA A 67 -25.71 -7.27 3.71
CA ALA A 67 -24.66 -7.10 4.71
C ALA A 67 -23.36 -7.82 4.30
N GLN A 68 -23.46 -9.01 3.74
CA GLN A 68 -22.31 -9.76 3.25
C GLN A 68 -21.64 -9.07 2.05
N ALA A 69 -22.44 -8.59 1.08
CA ALA A 69 -21.91 -7.89 -0.09
C ALA A 69 -21.22 -6.59 0.33
N PHE A 70 -21.85 -5.79 1.19
CA PHE A 70 -21.25 -4.56 1.70
C PHE A 70 -20.02 -4.84 2.57
N SER A 71 -20.03 -5.87 3.41
CA SER A 71 -18.87 -6.23 4.22
C SER A 71 -17.65 -6.61 3.36
N THR A 72 -17.88 -7.23 2.20
CA THR A 72 -16.82 -7.52 1.23
C THR A 72 -16.32 -6.22 0.59
N TYR A 73 -17.22 -5.35 0.16
CA TYR A 73 -16.85 -4.03 -0.36
C TYR A 73 -16.07 -3.18 0.67
N LEU A 74 -16.46 -3.24 1.93
CA LEU A 74 -15.73 -2.60 3.03
C LEU A 74 -14.32 -3.16 3.17
N HIS A 75 -14.15 -4.49 3.13
CA HIS A 75 -12.84 -5.15 3.20
C HIS A 75 -11.90 -4.62 2.11
N GLU A 76 -12.34 -4.59 0.84
CA GLU A 76 -11.54 -4.08 -0.27
C GLU A 76 -11.31 -2.56 -0.18
N THR A 77 -12.30 -1.81 0.33
CA THR A 77 -12.14 -0.37 0.58
C THR A 77 -11.10 -0.09 1.68
N ILE A 78 -10.99 -0.96 2.69
CA ILE A 78 -9.95 -0.84 3.71
C ILE A 78 -8.58 -1.04 3.09
N HIS A 79 -8.39 -1.95 2.14
CA HIS A 79 -7.12 -2.07 1.41
C HIS A 79 -6.77 -0.80 0.65
N TRP A 80 -7.75 -0.14 0.02
CA TRP A 80 -7.53 1.19 -0.55
C TRP A 80 -7.06 2.19 0.52
N TRP A 81 -7.71 2.26 1.69
CA TRP A 81 -7.28 3.16 2.77
C TRP A 81 -5.89 2.83 3.30
N GLN A 82 -5.54 1.57 3.40
CA GLN A 82 -4.21 1.12 3.81
C GLN A 82 -3.13 1.65 2.85
N HIS A 83 -3.39 1.66 1.54
CA HIS A 83 -2.43 2.10 0.53
C HIS A 83 -2.36 3.62 0.38
N VAL A 84 -3.50 4.31 0.44
CA VAL A 84 -3.50 5.78 0.30
C VAL A 84 -3.55 6.53 1.63
N GLY A 85 -3.70 5.86 2.76
CA GLY A 85 -3.88 6.47 4.07
C GLY A 85 -2.81 6.11 5.09
N THR A 86 -1.84 5.23 4.76
CA THR A 86 -0.71 4.90 5.63
C THR A 86 0.62 5.16 4.92
N SER A 87 1.67 5.42 5.69
CA SER A 87 3.00 5.67 5.11
C SER A 87 3.57 4.43 4.43
N ALA A 88 3.38 3.24 5.03
CA ALA A 88 3.82 1.99 4.44
C ALA A 88 3.11 1.71 3.10
N GLY A 89 1.80 1.92 3.04
CA GLY A 89 1.04 1.78 1.80
C GLY A 89 1.44 2.79 0.73
N LEU A 90 1.65 4.06 1.11
CA LEU A 90 2.11 5.10 0.19
C LEU A 90 3.49 4.78 -0.38
N MET A 91 4.42 4.29 0.46
CA MET A 91 5.74 3.83 0.00
C MET A 91 5.63 2.73 -1.04
N LEU A 92 4.84 1.69 -0.79
CA LEU A 92 4.61 0.62 -1.76
C LEU A 92 4.03 1.14 -3.08
N SER A 93 3.07 2.07 -3.00
CA SER A 93 2.46 2.69 -4.18
C SER A 93 3.44 3.52 -5.00
N PHE A 94 4.53 3.98 -4.37
CA PHE A 94 5.53 4.83 -5.02
C PHE A 94 6.76 4.08 -5.55
N LEU A 95 6.94 2.79 -5.29
CA LEU A 95 8.16 2.09 -5.68
C LEU A 95 8.43 2.12 -7.20
N GLN A 96 7.46 1.72 -8.01
CA GLN A 96 7.61 1.77 -9.49
C GLN A 96 7.71 3.19 -10.03
N PRO A 97 6.80 4.14 -9.66
CA PRO A 97 6.96 5.54 -10.04
C PRO A 97 8.32 6.13 -9.66
N ALA A 98 8.77 5.88 -8.42
CA ALA A 98 10.06 6.39 -7.95
C ALA A 98 11.22 5.86 -8.79
N HIS A 99 11.25 4.55 -9.08
CA HIS A 99 12.26 3.97 -9.96
C HIS A 99 12.27 4.64 -11.34
N ALA A 100 11.11 4.72 -11.99
CA ALA A 100 11.01 5.29 -13.34
C ALA A 100 11.45 6.76 -13.40
N HIS A 101 11.04 7.57 -12.42
CA HIS A 101 11.36 8.99 -12.38
C HIS A 101 12.83 9.27 -11.98
N MET A 102 13.32 8.60 -10.94
CA MET A 102 14.71 8.79 -10.46
C MET A 102 15.75 8.35 -11.49
N ASN A 103 15.49 7.26 -12.21
CA ASN A 103 16.42 6.68 -13.15
C ASN A 103 16.26 7.22 -14.58
N ARG A 104 15.36 8.17 -14.82
CA ARG A 104 15.06 8.69 -16.15
C ARG A 104 16.31 9.08 -16.93
N LYS A 105 17.19 9.88 -16.34
CA LYS A 105 18.44 10.31 -16.99
C LYS A 105 19.32 9.12 -17.36
N TRP A 106 19.47 8.17 -16.46
CA TRP A 106 20.31 6.98 -16.68
C TRP A 106 19.72 6.05 -17.74
N LEU A 107 18.38 5.93 -17.79
CA LEU A 107 17.69 5.21 -18.87
C LEU A 107 17.90 5.88 -20.23
N ASP A 108 17.89 7.21 -20.30
CA ASP A 108 18.21 7.96 -21.51
C ASP A 108 19.68 7.75 -21.93
N ASP A 109 20.63 7.73 -20.99
CA ASP A 109 22.05 7.45 -21.24
C ASP A 109 22.25 6.01 -21.77
N VAL A 110 21.54 5.02 -21.20
CA VAL A 110 21.55 3.61 -21.68
C VAL A 110 20.99 3.51 -23.09
N LEU A 111 19.87 4.18 -23.40
CA LEU A 111 19.31 4.23 -24.76
C LEU A 111 20.27 4.87 -25.76
N ALA A 112 20.93 5.95 -25.36
CA ALA A 112 21.90 6.64 -26.23
C ALA A 112 23.14 5.78 -26.51
N THR A 113 23.58 4.96 -25.54
CA THR A 113 24.80 4.15 -25.64
C THR A 113 24.55 2.82 -26.35
N HIS A 114 23.48 2.12 -26.01
CA HIS A 114 23.23 0.74 -26.45
C HIS A 114 22.05 0.62 -27.43
N GLY A 115 21.31 1.71 -27.65
CA GLY A 115 20.06 1.68 -28.40
C GLY A 115 18.91 1.01 -27.64
N PRO A 116 17.76 0.81 -28.31
CA PRO A 116 16.59 0.18 -27.72
C PRO A 116 16.78 -1.35 -27.67
N VAL A 117 17.19 -1.86 -26.53
CA VAL A 117 17.38 -3.30 -26.25
C VAL A 117 16.62 -3.70 -25.00
N LYS A 118 16.09 -4.93 -24.95
CA LYS A 118 15.28 -5.51 -23.87
C LYS A 118 15.63 -6.99 -23.68
N PRO A 119 15.69 -7.49 -22.43
CA PRO A 119 15.69 -6.71 -21.17
C PRO A 119 17.09 -6.15 -20.87
N LEU A 120 17.13 -5.08 -20.08
CA LEU A 120 18.39 -4.47 -19.63
C LEU A 120 19.21 -5.41 -18.75
N LEU A 121 18.56 -6.29 -17.99
CA LEU A 121 19.20 -7.31 -17.17
C LEU A 121 20.10 -8.21 -18.06
N ARG A 122 19.58 -8.71 -19.19
CA ARG A 122 20.38 -9.52 -20.13
C ARG A 122 21.51 -8.74 -20.79
N LEU A 123 21.29 -7.44 -21.03
CA LEU A 123 22.37 -6.59 -21.52
C LEU A 123 23.50 -6.47 -20.50
N SER A 124 23.18 -6.27 -19.22
CA SER A 124 24.15 -6.20 -18.12
C SER A 124 24.95 -7.50 -18.00
N GLU A 125 24.29 -8.66 -18.07
CA GLU A 125 24.96 -9.97 -18.04
C GLU A 125 25.96 -10.10 -19.19
N LYS A 126 25.56 -9.79 -20.44
CA LYS A 126 26.44 -9.85 -21.62
C LYS A 126 27.63 -8.89 -21.54
N LEU A 127 27.42 -7.69 -21.02
CA LEU A 127 28.51 -6.72 -20.85
C LEU A 127 29.48 -7.14 -19.74
N SER A 128 28.98 -7.76 -18.67
CA SER A 128 29.80 -8.32 -17.60
C SER A 128 30.66 -9.47 -18.10
N ASP A 129 30.11 -10.38 -18.90
CA ASP A 129 30.84 -11.48 -19.51
C ASP A 129 31.92 -10.99 -20.49
N ALA A 130 31.69 -9.83 -21.11
CA ALA A 130 32.65 -9.18 -22.00
C ALA A 130 33.67 -8.29 -21.26
N GLU A 131 33.65 -8.22 -19.94
CA GLU A 131 34.47 -7.31 -19.10
C GLU A 131 34.29 -5.82 -19.46
N GLN A 132 33.10 -5.43 -19.89
CA GLN A 132 32.74 -4.06 -20.32
C GLN A 132 31.56 -3.50 -19.49
N PRO A 133 31.71 -3.33 -18.17
CA PRO A 133 30.62 -2.86 -17.33
C PRO A 133 30.18 -1.43 -17.70
N ASP A 134 28.87 -1.20 -17.73
CA ASP A 134 28.29 0.13 -17.94
C ASP A 134 27.74 0.68 -16.63
N GLY A 135 28.23 1.87 -16.23
CA GLY A 135 27.88 2.48 -14.95
C GLY A 135 26.42 2.93 -14.87
N ALA A 136 25.83 3.45 -15.97
CA ALA A 136 24.46 3.89 -16.00
C ALA A 136 23.51 2.69 -15.90
N LEU A 137 23.80 1.64 -16.66
CA LEU A 137 23.04 0.39 -16.65
C LEU A 137 23.07 -0.28 -15.26
N ASN A 138 24.26 -0.39 -14.67
CA ASN A 138 24.42 -0.97 -13.33
C ASN A 138 23.64 -0.17 -12.29
N LEU A 139 23.67 1.16 -12.35
CA LEU A 139 22.92 2.00 -11.42
C LEU A 139 21.41 1.79 -11.53
N VAL A 140 20.89 1.76 -12.76
CA VAL A 140 19.45 1.53 -13.01
C VAL A 140 19.01 0.17 -12.44
N LEU A 141 19.78 -0.89 -12.69
CA LEU A 141 19.44 -2.24 -12.22
C LEU A 141 19.61 -2.39 -10.71
N ASN A 142 20.67 -1.82 -10.11
CA ASN A 142 20.84 -1.84 -8.66
C ASN A 142 19.66 -1.14 -7.98
N ASN A 143 19.31 0.07 -8.41
CA ASN A 143 18.16 0.79 -7.85
C ASN A 143 16.86 -0.01 -8.01
N TRP A 144 16.66 -0.70 -9.14
CA TRP A 144 15.52 -1.58 -9.33
C TRP A 144 15.48 -2.70 -8.29
N HIS A 145 16.58 -3.44 -8.16
CA HIS A 145 16.66 -4.57 -7.25
C HIS A 145 16.53 -4.15 -5.79
N ASP A 146 17.09 -3.01 -5.39
CA ASP A 146 16.95 -2.51 -4.02
C ASP A 146 15.49 -2.23 -3.64
N LEU A 147 14.71 -1.61 -4.55
CA LEU A 147 13.30 -1.37 -4.33
C LEU A 147 12.48 -2.68 -4.31
N ASP A 148 12.82 -3.62 -5.17
CA ASP A 148 12.22 -4.96 -5.23
C ASP A 148 12.53 -5.77 -3.96
N PHE A 149 13.77 -5.72 -3.46
CA PHE A 149 14.14 -6.38 -2.20
C PHE A 149 13.43 -5.79 -1.01
N PHE A 150 13.36 -4.46 -0.91
CA PHE A 150 12.56 -3.79 0.11
C PHE A 150 11.12 -4.28 0.09
N GLN A 151 10.47 -4.28 -1.08
CA GLN A 151 9.10 -4.73 -1.23
C GLN A 151 8.92 -6.18 -0.77
N LYS A 152 9.78 -7.09 -1.22
CA LYS A 152 9.76 -8.52 -0.86
C LYS A 152 9.90 -8.73 0.64
N LEU A 153 10.87 -8.06 1.27
CA LEU A 153 11.15 -8.17 2.69
C LEU A 153 10.02 -7.59 3.56
N VAL A 154 9.40 -6.50 3.13
CA VAL A 154 8.30 -5.88 3.87
C VAL A 154 7.00 -6.69 3.72
N ILE A 155 6.68 -7.18 2.52
CA ILE A 155 5.40 -7.87 2.26
C ILE A 155 5.39 -9.29 2.85
N ASN A 156 6.42 -10.10 2.58
CA ASN A 156 6.49 -11.49 3.02
C ASN A 156 7.92 -11.86 3.43
N PRO A 157 8.40 -11.35 4.58
CA PRO A 157 9.79 -11.56 5.01
C PRO A 157 10.15 -13.04 5.14
N VAL A 158 9.30 -13.83 5.78
CA VAL A 158 9.56 -15.26 6.04
C VAL A 158 9.65 -16.07 4.75
N GLY A 159 8.75 -15.81 3.80
CA GLY A 159 8.71 -16.54 2.53
C GLY A 159 9.80 -16.16 1.55
N LEU A 160 10.30 -14.91 1.59
CA LEU A 160 11.15 -14.36 0.52
C LEU A 160 12.58 -14.02 0.94
N VAL A 161 12.90 -13.99 2.25
CA VAL A 161 14.23 -13.61 2.74
C VAL A 161 15.37 -14.42 2.14
N LYS A 162 15.23 -15.73 2.01
CA LYS A 162 16.27 -16.59 1.44
C LYS A 162 16.60 -16.18 -0.01
N ARG A 163 15.56 -15.96 -0.81
CA ARG A 163 15.73 -15.58 -2.21
C ARG A 163 16.38 -14.20 -2.34
N VAL A 164 15.99 -13.24 -1.49
CA VAL A 164 16.60 -11.91 -1.43
C VAL A 164 18.07 -12.02 -1.03
N ALA A 165 18.38 -12.75 0.03
CA ALA A 165 19.74 -12.90 0.56
C ALA A 165 20.71 -13.58 -0.43
N GLU A 166 20.21 -14.50 -1.26
CA GLU A 166 21.01 -15.23 -2.26
C GLU A 166 21.17 -14.44 -3.58
N HIS A 167 20.48 -13.30 -3.74
CA HIS A 167 20.51 -12.55 -4.98
C HIS A 167 21.83 -11.76 -5.15
N PRO A 168 22.48 -11.81 -6.34
CA PRO A 168 23.79 -11.20 -6.53
C PRO A 168 23.79 -9.66 -6.40
N TYR A 169 22.67 -8.99 -6.59
CA TYR A 169 22.52 -7.54 -6.41
C TYR A 169 22.18 -7.14 -4.97
N PHE A 170 21.90 -8.08 -4.07
CA PHE A 170 21.54 -7.74 -2.70
C PHE A 170 22.76 -7.31 -1.88
N GLU A 171 22.74 -6.07 -1.39
CA GLU A 171 23.80 -5.53 -0.55
C GLU A 171 23.53 -5.76 0.95
N SER A 172 22.40 -5.26 1.44
CA SER A 172 21.97 -5.42 2.83
C SER A 172 20.51 -4.97 3.00
N VAL A 173 19.87 -5.38 4.09
CA VAL A 173 18.52 -4.93 4.44
C VAL A 173 18.49 -3.41 4.59
N GLY A 174 19.40 -2.84 5.37
CA GLY A 174 19.47 -1.39 5.60
C GLY A 174 19.68 -0.58 4.33
N HIS A 175 20.45 -1.12 3.36
CA HIS A 175 20.63 -0.48 2.07
C HIS A 175 19.30 -0.42 1.28
N SER A 176 18.60 -1.56 1.16
CA SER A 176 17.31 -1.60 0.43
C SER A 176 16.25 -0.70 1.08
N TYR A 177 16.19 -0.63 2.42
CA TYR A 177 15.31 0.28 3.15
C TYR A 177 15.66 1.74 2.92
N ARG A 178 16.95 2.09 3.00
CA ARG A 178 17.45 3.43 2.68
C ARG A 178 17.04 3.85 1.26
N MET A 179 17.23 2.97 0.29
CA MET A 179 16.90 3.25 -1.11
C MET A 179 15.38 3.48 -1.29
N ALA A 180 14.55 2.65 -0.70
CA ALA A 180 13.09 2.77 -0.82
C ALA A 180 12.56 4.06 -0.17
N ILE A 181 12.98 4.36 1.07
CA ILE A 181 12.54 5.56 1.79
C ILE A 181 13.09 6.82 1.11
N GLY A 182 14.36 6.80 0.73
CA GLY A 182 15.00 7.91 0.00
C GLY A 182 14.32 8.18 -1.34
N ALA A 183 13.95 7.14 -2.08
CA ALA A 183 13.26 7.24 -3.36
C ALA A 183 11.84 7.82 -3.19
N ALA A 184 11.09 7.34 -2.20
CA ALA A 184 9.76 7.87 -1.89
C ALA A 184 9.82 9.34 -1.42
N SER A 185 10.73 9.65 -0.51
CA SER A 185 10.96 11.03 -0.03
C SER A 185 11.36 11.97 -1.18
N TRP A 186 12.27 11.53 -2.05
CA TRP A 186 12.65 12.30 -3.23
C TRP A 186 11.45 12.54 -4.17
N LEU A 187 10.63 11.53 -4.41
CA LEU A 187 9.46 11.65 -5.29
C LEU A 187 8.41 12.62 -4.72
N ILE A 188 8.16 12.57 -3.41
CA ILE A 188 7.29 13.50 -2.70
C ILE A 188 7.86 14.93 -2.83
N GLY A 189 9.15 15.11 -2.51
CA GLY A 189 9.82 16.42 -2.63
C GLY A 189 9.72 16.97 -4.05
N ALA A 190 10.08 16.20 -5.06
CA ALA A 190 9.98 16.61 -6.48
C ALA A 190 8.56 17.01 -6.89
N THR A 191 7.53 16.51 -6.21
CA THR A 191 6.12 16.79 -6.51
C THR A 191 5.59 18.03 -5.82
N VAL A 192 5.95 18.25 -4.54
CA VAL A 192 5.32 19.30 -3.71
C VAL A 192 6.32 20.22 -2.97
N ASP A 193 7.60 19.86 -2.91
CA ASP A 193 8.63 20.65 -2.21
C ASP A 193 10.03 20.44 -2.82
N PRO A 194 10.26 20.85 -4.08
CA PRO A 194 11.49 20.55 -4.82
C PRO A 194 12.76 21.14 -4.20
N ASN A 195 12.63 22.11 -3.31
CA ASN A 195 13.74 22.74 -2.60
C ASN A 195 13.91 22.21 -1.17
N TYR A 196 13.04 21.31 -0.69
CA TYR A 196 13.01 20.79 0.68
C TYR A 196 12.98 21.90 1.74
N GLU A 197 12.08 22.89 1.54
CA GLU A 197 11.89 24.00 2.49
C GLU A 197 11.08 23.57 3.72
N ALA A 198 10.26 22.55 3.58
CA ALA A 198 9.37 22.02 4.62
C ALA A 198 9.64 20.55 4.95
N LEU A 199 9.85 19.72 3.93
CA LEU A 199 10.11 18.29 4.11
C LEU A 199 11.55 18.01 4.55
N PRO A 200 11.80 16.94 5.33
CA PRO A 200 13.16 16.49 5.62
C PRO A 200 13.86 16.06 4.32
N HIS A 201 15.12 16.48 4.16
CA HIS A 201 15.89 16.12 2.97
C HIS A 201 16.48 14.71 3.14
N PRO A 202 16.33 13.77 2.17
CA PRO A 202 16.88 12.41 2.31
C PRO A 202 18.41 12.37 2.47
N ARG A 203 19.12 13.43 2.09
CA ARG A 203 20.58 13.54 2.31
C ARG A 203 20.99 13.86 3.74
N ASP A 204 20.08 14.33 4.58
CA ASP A 204 20.42 14.74 5.96
C ASP A 204 20.91 13.55 6.79
N TRP A 205 20.52 12.34 6.45
CA TRP A 205 20.88 11.07 7.11
C TRP A 205 21.87 10.20 6.32
N GLU A 206 22.29 10.67 5.12
CA GLU A 206 23.18 9.90 4.24
C GLU A 206 24.54 9.59 4.88
N ALA A 207 25.11 10.57 5.58
CA ALA A 207 26.40 10.41 6.28
C ALA A 207 26.32 9.39 7.41
N ASP A 208 25.21 9.37 8.17
CA ASP A 208 24.99 8.42 9.25
C ASP A 208 24.80 6.99 8.71
N MET A 209 24.07 6.83 7.60
CA MET A 209 23.93 5.54 6.92
C MET A 209 25.26 5.00 6.41
N GLU A 210 26.11 5.86 5.85
CA GLU A 210 27.45 5.44 5.42
C GLU A 210 28.34 5.06 6.63
N ALA A 211 28.25 5.79 7.74
CA ALA A 211 28.94 5.43 8.96
C ALA A 211 28.50 4.07 9.53
N LEU A 212 27.20 3.72 9.46
CA LEU A 212 26.70 2.39 9.83
C LEU A 212 27.28 1.30 8.93
N ARG A 213 27.38 1.56 7.63
CA ARG A 213 27.99 0.66 6.66
C ARG A 213 29.48 0.46 6.93
N GLU A 214 30.25 1.54 7.12
CA GLU A 214 31.69 1.50 7.41
C GLU A 214 32.00 0.82 8.74
N SER A 215 31.23 1.07 9.78
CA SER A 215 31.35 0.42 11.09
C SER A 215 30.87 -1.03 11.12
N LYS A 216 30.30 -1.51 10.00
CA LYS A 216 29.70 -2.85 9.87
C LYS A 216 28.62 -3.10 10.91
N ALA A 217 27.74 -2.11 11.11
CA ALA A 217 26.56 -2.31 11.95
C ALA A 217 25.66 -3.40 11.36
N GLU A 218 25.09 -4.24 12.22
CA GLU A 218 24.25 -5.35 11.79
C GLU A 218 23.06 -4.87 10.95
N GLY A 219 22.79 -5.56 9.82
CA GLY A 219 21.77 -5.18 8.85
C GLY A 219 22.18 -4.11 7.84
N PHE A 220 23.33 -3.44 8.02
CA PHE A 220 23.77 -2.30 7.19
C PHE A 220 25.01 -2.55 6.33
N TYR A 221 25.56 -3.75 6.28
CA TYR A 221 26.69 -4.05 5.42
C TYR A 221 26.51 -5.37 4.66
N PHE A 222 27.23 -5.52 3.56
CA PHE A 222 27.19 -6.74 2.77
C PHE A 222 27.61 -7.96 3.60
N GLY A 223 26.77 -9.01 3.57
CA GLY A 223 26.99 -10.23 4.33
C GLY A 223 26.71 -10.14 5.83
N SER A 224 26.07 -9.05 6.31
CA SER A 224 25.59 -9.00 7.70
C SER A 224 24.48 -10.01 7.93
N PRO A 225 24.30 -10.51 9.18
CA PRO A 225 23.13 -11.29 9.53
C PRO A 225 21.84 -10.58 9.15
N ILE A 226 20.85 -11.35 8.69
CA ILE A 226 19.54 -10.84 8.33
C ILE A 226 18.54 -11.26 9.41
N GLU A 227 18.03 -10.28 10.13
CA GLU A 227 16.91 -10.46 11.04
C GLU A 227 15.62 -10.00 10.33
N ILE A 228 14.58 -10.84 10.43
CA ILE A 228 13.26 -10.58 9.85
C ILE A 228 12.17 -10.72 10.90
N PRO A 229 11.08 -9.96 10.80
CA PRO A 229 9.92 -10.19 11.65
C PRO A 229 9.23 -11.51 11.31
N PRO A 230 8.51 -12.13 12.26
CA PRO A 230 7.82 -13.40 12.04
C PRO A 230 6.61 -13.31 11.11
N LEU A 231 6.16 -12.11 10.79
CA LEU A 231 5.10 -11.81 9.82
C LEU A 231 5.43 -10.51 9.09
N GLY A 232 4.84 -10.33 7.91
CA GLY A 232 5.02 -9.13 7.10
C GLY A 232 3.77 -8.26 6.98
N LEU A 233 3.87 -7.33 6.06
CA LEU A 233 2.80 -6.38 5.77
C LEU A 233 1.52 -7.08 5.30
N LEU A 234 1.64 -8.20 4.56
CA LEU A 234 0.50 -8.95 4.04
C LEU A 234 -0.45 -9.39 5.17
N GLU A 235 0.09 -10.03 6.21
CA GLU A 235 -0.69 -10.52 7.35
C GLU A 235 -1.32 -9.38 8.14
N ILE A 236 -0.64 -8.24 8.25
CA ILE A 236 -1.17 -7.05 8.95
C ILE A 236 -2.33 -6.43 8.17
N LEU A 237 -2.17 -6.24 6.85
CA LEU A 237 -3.20 -5.66 5.98
C LEU A 237 -4.46 -6.52 5.97
N GLU A 238 -4.30 -7.82 5.71
CA GLU A 238 -5.41 -8.76 5.65
C GLU A 238 -6.09 -8.95 7.01
N GLY A 239 -5.30 -9.02 8.09
CA GLY A 239 -5.82 -9.10 9.45
C GLY A 239 -6.65 -7.87 9.82
N GLN A 240 -6.14 -6.66 9.59
CA GLN A 240 -6.87 -5.41 9.86
C GLN A 240 -8.18 -5.32 9.05
N ALA A 241 -8.12 -5.60 7.74
CA ALA A 241 -9.29 -5.55 6.88
C ALA A 241 -10.34 -6.61 7.29
N ARG A 242 -9.89 -7.84 7.60
CA ARG A 242 -10.76 -8.93 8.02
C ARG A 242 -11.43 -8.67 9.36
N PHE A 243 -10.70 -8.22 10.37
CA PHE A 243 -11.28 -7.96 11.69
C PHE A 243 -12.21 -6.73 11.67
N SER A 244 -11.94 -5.72 10.85
CA SER A 244 -12.88 -4.63 10.59
C SER A 244 -14.16 -5.12 9.89
N GLN A 245 -14.05 -6.02 8.92
CA GLN A 245 -15.20 -6.68 8.28
C GLN A 245 -16.02 -7.49 9.28
N ILE A 246 -15.36 -8.25 10.17
CA ILE A 246 -16.02 -9.04 11.22
C ILE A 246 -16.74 -8.12 12.22
N GLN A 247 -16.11 -7.01 12.63
CA GLN A 247 -16.76 -6.01 13.48
C GLN A 247 -18.03 -5.42 12.84
N TYR A 248 -17.97 -5.13 11.53
CA TYR A 248 -19.15 -4.67 10.79
C TYR A 248 -20.28 -5.70 10.82
N LEU A 249 -20.01 -6.94 10.47
CA LEU A 249 -21.02 -8.01 10.48
C LEU A 249 -21.57 -8.29 11.88
N TYR A 250 -20.72 -8.23 12.89
CA TYR A 250 -21.12 -8.36 14.29
C TYR A 250 -22.06 -7.23 14.71
N GLY A 251 -21.70 -5.98 14.45
CA GLY A 251 -22.54 -4.82 14.73
C GLY A 251 -23.84 -4.80 13.93
N ALA A 252 -23.79 -5.16 12.64
CA ALA A 252 -24.97 -5.27 11.78
C ALA A 252 -25.94 -6.38 12.23
N SER A 253 -25.43 -7.43 12.89
CA SER A 253 -26.25 -8.47 13.50
C SER A 253 -26.83 -8.08 14.86
N GLY A 254 -26.50 -6.90 15.39
CA GLY A 254 -26.87 -6.53 16.77
C GLY A 254 -26.10 -7.30 17.84
N GLY A 255 -24.89 -7.79 17.50
CA GLY A 255 -24.03 -8.55 18.42
C GLY A 255 -24.34 -10.04 18.55
N TYR A 256 -25.17 -10.60 17.65
CA TYR A 256 -25.59 -12.01 17.76
C TYR A 256 -24.59 -13.01 17.14
N LEU A 257 -23.75 -12.59 16.19
CA LEU A 257 -22.77 -13.48 15.56
C LEU A 257 -21.61 -13.81 16.51
N SER A 258 -21.33 -15.09 16.65
CA SER A 258 -20.22 -15.59 17.47
C SER A 258 -18.96 -15.83 16.61
N TRP A 259 -17.81 -16.00 17.28
CA TRP A 259 -16.58 -16.44 16.61
C TRP A 259 -16.75 -17.75 15.83
N ASP A 260 -17.56 -18.67 16.35
CA ASP A 260 -17.83 -19.93 15.67
C ASP A 260 -18.63 -19.75 14.36
N ASP A 261 -19.49 -18.73 14.30
CA ASP A 261 -20.20 -18.40 13.07
C ASP A 261 -19.23 -17.86 12.00
N PHE A 262 -18.24 -17.06 12.39
CA PHE A 262 -17.19 -16.56 11.49
C PHE A 262 -16.25 -17.67 11.05
N ARG A 263 -15.83 -18.59 11.96
CA ARG A 263 -15.03 -19.78 11.60
C ARG A 263 -15.73 -20.67 10.61
N LYS A 264 -16.99 -21.00 10.84
CA LYS A 264 -17.81 -21.83 9.92
C LYS A 264 -17.92 -21.22 8.51
N ARG A 265 -17.80 -19.89 8.40
CA ARG A 265 -17.83 -19.16 7.13
C ARG A 265 -16.45 -19.00 6.49
N GLY A 266 -15.39 -19.56 7.08
CA GLY A 266 -14.01 -19.47 6.60
C GLY A 266 -13.41 -18.06 6.70
N MET A 267 -13.93 -17.22 7.60
CA MET A 267 -13.44 -15.84 7.74
C MET A 267 -12.21 -15.72 8.65
N LEU A 268 -11.90 -16.75 9.42
CA LEU A 268 -10.82 -16.80 10.42
C LEU A 268 -9.81 -17.89 10.05
N ASP A 269 -9.33 -17.90 8.81
CA ASP A 269 -8.39 -18.88 8.33
C ASP A 269 -7.16 -18.24 7.65
N GLY A 270 -5.99 -18.86 7.79
CA GLY A 270 -4.75 -18.50 7.08
C GLY A 270 -4.34 -17.04 7.33
N VAL A 271 -4.01 -16.31 6.28
CA VAL A 271 -3.49 -14.95 6.34
C VAL A 271 -4.42 -13.97 7.09
N TYR A 272 -5.72 -14.22 7.08
CA TYR A 272 -6.74 -13.35 7.71
C TYR A 272 -6.70 -13.33 9.24
N VAL A 273 -6.14 -14.35 9.86
CA VAL A 273 -6.10 -14.51 11.33
C VAL A 273 -4.70 -14.48 11.90
N CYS A 274 -3.69 -14.70 11.06
CA CYS A 274 -2.29 -14.83 11.46
C CYS A 274 -1.78 -13.64 12.30
N ALA A 275 -2.04 -12.41 11.87
CA ALA A 275 -1.63 -11.22 12.64
C ALA A 275 -2.34 -11.13 14.00
N PHE A 276 -3.61 -11.52 14.09
CA PHE A 276 -4.34 -11.51 15.36
C PHE A 276 -3.86 -12.59 16.33
N GLU A 277 -3.61 -13.80 15.84
CA GLU A 277 -3.03 -14.87 16.65
C GLU A 277 -1.62 -14.50 17.15
N THR A 278 -0.80 -13.93 16.26
CA THR A 278 0.52 -13.40 16.64
C THR A 278 0.41 -12.29 17.70
N PHE A 279 -0.54 -11.39 17.56
CA PHE A 279 -0.80 -10.37 18.57
C PHE A 279 -1.18 -10.99 19.93
N LEU A 280 -2.10 -11.97 19.95
CA LEU A 280 -2.50 -12.64 21.20
C LEU A 280 -1.31 -13.36 21.86
N ASP A 281 -0.47 -14.02 21.07
CA ASP A 281 0.72 -14.73 21.57
C ASP A 281 1.73 -13.77 22.21
N PHE A 282 2.07 -12.66 21.53
CA PHE A 282 3.02 -11.68 22.05
C PHE A 282 2.46 -10.84 23.21
N ALA A 283 1.16 -10.57 23.21
CA ALA A 283 0.47 -9.88 24.32
C ALA A 283 0.17 -10.82 25.50
N GLU A 284 0.41 -12.13 25.37
CA GLU A 284 0.03 -13.18 26.34
C GLU A 284 -1.45 -13.13 26.73
N GLU A 285 -2.31 -13.07 25.70
CA GLU A 285 -3.76 -13.05 25.85
C GLU A 285 -4.43 -14.26 25.21
N GLY A 286 -5.55 -14.67 25.79
CA GLY A 286 -6.41 -15.67 25.22
C GLY A 286 -7.34 -15.09 24.14
N TRP A 287 -7.94 -15.97 23.35
CA TRP A 287 -8.97 -15.58 22.38
C TRP A 287 -10.14 -14.87 23.10
N PRO A 288 -10.56 -13.66 22.63
CA PRO A 288 -11.62 -12.89 23.28
C PRO A 288 -12.98 -13.60 23.23
N ALA A 289 -13.82 -13.33 24.22
CA ALA A 289 -15.15 -13.93 24.29
C ALA A 289 -16.09 -13.45 23.17
N THR A 290 -16.00 -12.16 22.83
CA THR A 290 -16.85 -11.51 21.82
C THR A 290 -16.01 -10.66 20.87
N VAL A 291 -16.60 -10.30 19.72
CA VAL A 291 -15.95 -9.49 18.67
C VAL A 291 -15.71 -8.04 19.12
N ASP A 292 -16.55 -7.54 20.01
CA ASP A 292 -16.46 -6.19 20.56
C ASP A 292 -15.63 -6.10 21.84
N ASP A 293 -14.88 -7.16 22.16
CA ASP A 293 -13.93 -7.14 23.28
C ASP A 293 -12.85 -6.05 23.03
N PRO A 294 -12.48 -5.29 24.07
CA PRO A 294 -11.43 -4.26 23.98
C PRO A 294 -10.12 -4.72 23.33
N ILE A 295 -9.77 -5.99 23.46
CA ILE A 295 -8.54 -6.55 22.88
C ILE A 295 -8.58 -6.55 21.34
N VAL A 296 -9.75 -6.70 20.73
CA VAL A 296 -9.93 -6.62 19.28
C VAL A 296 -9.73 -5.18 18.81
N GLY A 297 -10.26 -4.20 19.56
CA GLY A 297 -10.03 -2.79 19.28
C GLY A 297 -8.55 -2.41 19.39
N LEU A 298 -7.85 -2.93 20.40
CA LEU A 298 -6.41 -2.72 20.57
C LEU A 298 -5.60 -3.34 19.42
N PHE A 299 -5.93 -4.54 18.98
CA PHE A 299 -5.30 -5.16 17.81
C PHE A 299 -5.39 -4.28 16.57
N LEU A 300 -6.59 -3.77 16.24
CA LEU A 300 -6.79 -2.89 15.09
C LEU A 300 -6.01 -1.58 15.21
N LEU A 301 -5.91 -1.01 16.41
CA LEU A 301 -5.09 0.16 16.68
C LEU A 301 -3.59 -0.13 16.48
N ILE A 302 -3.11 -1.27 16.96
CA ILE A 302 -1.72 -1.70 16.75
C ILE A 302 -1.43 -1.87 15.26
N CYS A 303 -2.34 -2.45 14.48
CA CYS A 303 -2.19 -2.50 13.02
C CYS A 303 -2.07 -1.09 12.42
N ASP A 304 -2.95 -0.16 12.78
CA ASP A 304 -2.93 1.21 12.24
C ASP A 304 -1.62 1.95 12.57
N VAL A 305 -1.13 1.83 13.82
CA VAL A 305 0.15 2.43 14.24
C VAL A 305 1.35 1.77 13.56
N ALA A 306 1.33 0.45 13.38
CA ALA A 306 2.40 -0.28 12.72
C ALA A 306 2.52 0.09 11.23
N LEU A 307 1.38 0.27 10.55
CA LEU A 307 1.31 0.65 9.13
C LEU A 307 1.70 2.12 8.86
N SER A 308 1.86 2.92 9.90
CA SER A 308 2.10 4.36 9.77
C SER A 308 3.47 4.78 10.34
N PRO A 309 4.61 4.20 9.87
CA PRO A 309 5.92 4.76 10.18
C PRO A 309 5.98 6.20 9.67
N SER A 310 6.52 7.10 10.49
CA SER A 310 6.43 8.54 10.24
C SER A 310 7.75 9.20 9.88
N GLU A 311 8.87 8.60 10.29
CA GLU A 311 10.21 9.13 10.07
C GLU A 311 10.72 8.84 8.64
N GLY A 312 11.53 9.74 8.12
CA GLY A 312 12.17 9.62 6.81
C GLY A 312 11.33 10.06 5.62
N LEU A 313 10.01 10.26 5.77
CA LEU A 313 9.13 10.76 4.71
C LEU A 313 8.63 12.18 4.98
N PHE A 314 7.89 12.37 6.05
CA PHE A 314 7.27 13.66 6.40
C PHE A 314 7.83 14.24 7.70
N LEU A 315 8.48 13.42 8.51
CA LEU A 315 9.20 13.83 9.71
C LEU A 315 10.67 13.41 9.59
N PRO A 316 11.59 14.18 10.19
CA PRO A 316 13.02 13.83 10.20
C PRO A 316 13.24 12.44 10.79
N MET A 317 14.24 11.75 10.28
CA MET A 317 14.75 10.53 10.91
C MET A 317 15.61 10.91 12.11
N THR A 318 15.25 10.45 13.29
CA THR A 318 15.93 10.84 14.54
C THR A 318 17.07 9.91 14.89
N ASP A 319 16.95 8.63 14.54
CA ASP A 319 17.99 7.62 14.75
C ASP A 319 18.15 6.72 13.53
N PRO A 320 19.10 7.01 12.63
CA PRO A 320 19.37 6.19 11.45
C PRO A 320 19.73 4.73 11.75
N SER A 321 20.26 4.43 12.94
CA SER A 321 20.57 3.04 13.32
C SER A 321 19.32 2.19 13.54
N SER A 322 18.20 2.81 13.85
CA SER A 322 16.90 2.15 14.02
C SER A 322 16.09 2.02 12.73
N LEU A 323 16.57 2.50 11.57
CA LEU A 323 15.84 2.59 10.31
C LEU A 323 15.00 1.35 9.99
N ILE A 324 15.60 0.16 10.08
CA ILE A 324 14.92 -1.10 9.74
C ILE A 324 13.73 -1.32 10.68
N TRP A 325 13.94 -1.17 11.98
CA TRP A 325 12.92 -1.47 13.00
C TRP A 325 11.86 -0.38 13.14
N SER A 326 12.25 0.88 12.90
CA SER A 326 11.32 2.01 13.01
C SER A 326 10.41 2.17 11.81
N THR A 327 10.79 1.60 10.65
CA THR A 327 10.05 1.76 9.39
C THR A 327 9.39 0.49 8.88
N ASP A 328 9.87 -0.70 9.27
CA ASP A 328 9.26 -1.97 8.88
C ASP A 328 7.96 -2.23 9.66
N PRO A 329 6.80 -2.38 8.98
CA PRO A 329 5.52 -2.62 9.65
C PRO A 329 5.48 -3.90 10.47
N GLY A 330 6.16 -4.98 10.03
CA GLY A 330 6.22 -6.25 10.75
C GLY A 330 6.96 -6.11 12.09
N TRP A 331 8.14 -5.48 12.09
CA TRP A 331 8.88 -5.20 13.31
C TRP A 331 8.11 -4.26 14.24
N ARG A 332 7.55 -3.17 13.72
CA ARG A 332 6.73 -2.25 14.50
C ARG A 332 5.56 -2.97 15.14
N PHE A 333 4.88 -3.83 14.40
CA PHE A 333 3.76 -4.62 14.91
C PHE A 333 4.18 -5.50 16.10
N ILE A 334 5.28 -6.25 15.96
CA ILE A 334 5.80 -7.13 17.03
C ILE A 334 6.18 -6.34 18.28
N PHE A 335 6.87 -5.20 18.12
CA PHE A 335 7.22 -4.35 19.26
C PHE A 335 5.98 -3.80 19.96
N LEU A 336 5.00 -3.32 19.20
CA LEU A 336 3.74 -2.82 19.76
C LEU A 336 2.96 -3.91 20.51
N CYS A 337 2.96 -5.15 20.01
CA CYS A 337 2.35 -6.29 20.71
C CYS A 337 3.06 -6.59 22.04
N ARG A 338 4.39 -6.54 22.08
CA ARG A 338 5.18 -6.69 23.32
C ARG A 338 4.91 -5.57 24.32
N LEU A 339 4.84 -4.32 23.86
CA LEU A 339 4.51 -3.19 24.71
C LEU A 339 3.10 -3.31 25.31
N ALA A 340 2.14 -3.83 24.53
CA ALA A 340 0.79 -4.11 25.04
C ALA A 340 0.78 -5.14 26.17
N LYS A 341 1.73 -6.09 26.21
CA LYS A 341 1.93 -7.02 27.31
C LYS A 341 2.55 -6.33 28.53
N GLU A 342 3.64 -5.59 28.35
CA GLU A 342 4.46 -5.01 29.43
C GLU A 342 3.67 -4.02 30.28
N GLU A 343 2.85 -3.16 29.67
CA GLU A 343 1.96 -2.21 30.34
C GLU A 343 0.73 -2.89 31.01
N GLY A 344 0.59 -4.19 30.84
CA GLY A 344 -0.38 -5.01 31.53
C GLY A 344 -1.83 -4.67 31.22
N ARG A 345 -2.72 -4.78 32.23
CA ARG A 345 -4.17 -4.59 32.06
C ARG A 345 -4.58 -3.19 31.60
N GLY A 346 -3.69 -2.20 31.63
CA GLY A 346 -3.97 -0.83 31.22
C GLY A 346 -4.34 -0.72 29.75
N PHE A 347 -3.54 -1.25 28.82
CA PHE A 347 -3.84 -1.21 27.38
C PHE A 347 -5.02 -2.11 26.99
N LYS A 348 -5.07 -3.33 27.53
CA LYS A 348 -6.06 -4.35 27.20
C LYS A 348 -7.51 -3.95 27.46
N ARG A 349 -7.74 -2.89 28.23
CA ARG A 349 -9.06 -2.36 28.57
C ARG A 349 -9.25 -0.89 28.17
N SER A 350 -8.34 -0.34 27.38
CA SER A 350 -8.38 1.08 27.02
C SER A 350 -9.38 1.39 25.91
N ILE A 351 -9.76 0.40 25.09
CA ILE A 351 -10.72 0.59 24.01
C ILE A 351 -12.09 0.06 24.42
N GLN A 352 -12.95 0.95 24.93
CA GLN A 352 -14.27 0.60 25.43
C GLN A 352 -15.40 1.13 24.54
N THR A 353 -15.23 2.34 24.03
CA THR A 353 -16.25 3.09 23.30
C THR A 353 -15.88 3.31 21.84
N TYR A 354 -14.66 2.94 21.44
CA TYR A 354 -14.11 3.17 20.10
C TYR A 354 -14.10 4.67 19.72
N SER A 355 -13.82 5.54 20.68
CA SER A 355 -13.85 7.00 20.50
C SER A 355 -12.52 7.56 19.98
N ALA A 356 -12.56 8.82 19.51
CA ALA A 356 -11.36 9.55 19.11
C ALA A 356 -10.37 9.73 20.28
N GLU A 357 -10.89 9.96 21.47
CA GLU A 357 -10.10 10.15 22.68
C GLU A 357 -9.31 8.87 23.00
N GLU A 358 -9.97 7.71 22.97
CA GLU A 358 -9.31 6.42 23.18
C GLU A 358 -8.25 6.15 22.12
N TYR A 359 -8.52 6.46 20.84
CA TYR A 359 -7.53 6.34 19.78
C TYR A 359 -6.29 7.19 20.07
N TRP A 360 -6.48 8.48 20.39
CA TRP A 360 -5.36 9.40 20.60
C TRP A 360 -4.56 9.06 21.87
N GLU A 361 -5.24 8.73 22.96
CA GLU A 361 -4.57 8.37 24.21
C GLU A 361 -3.72 7.11 24.06
N VAL A 362 -4.30 6.05 23.49
CA VAL A 362 -3.63 4.74 23.41
C VAL A 362 -2.52 4.79 22.36
N SER A 363 -2.76 5.39 21.19
CA SER A 363 -1.73 5.51 20.16
C SER A 363 -0.55 6.39 20.59
N GLN A 364 -0.80 7.47 21.35
CA GLN A 364 0.26 8.30 21.91
C GLN A 364 1.13 7.49 22.88
N ARG A 365 0.52 6.79 23.86
CA ARG A 365 1.26 5.98 24.82
C ARG A 365 2.09 4.87 24.15
N LEU A 366 1.53 4.19 23.15
CA LEU A 366 2.25 3.17 22.38
C LEU A 366 3.44 3.78 21.61
N SER A 367 3.24 4.96 21.04
CA SER A 367 4.31 5.65 20.30
C SER A 367 5.42 6.17 21.21
N ASP A 368 5.08 6.68 22.39
CA ASP A 368 6.06 7.11 23.39
C ASP A 368 6.95 5.95 23.84
N LEU A 369 6.35 4.78 24.07
CA LEU A 369 7.08 3.57 24.45
C LEU A 369 7.92 2.99 23.28
N LEU A 370 7.44 3.15 22.05
CA LEU A 370 8.18 2.77 20.84
C LEU A 370 9.29 3.78 20.48
N LEU A 371 9.36 4.91 21.19
CA LEU A 371 10.27 6.03 20.92
C LEU A 371 10.11 6.57 19.46
N SER A 372 8.89 6.62 18.97
CA SER A 372 8.56 7.10 17.62
C SER A 372 7.49 8.21 17.68
N PRO A 373 7.44 9.10 16.66
CA PRO A 373 6.36 10.08 16.57
C PRO A 373 5.00 9.40 16.52
N SER A 374 4.02 9.99 17.21
CA SER A 374 2.66 9.45 17.25
C SER A 374 1.89 9.72 15.94
N PRO A 375 0.83 8.94 15.64
CA PRO A 375 -0.06 9.21 14.52
C PRO A 375 -0.63 10.63 14.51
N ARG A 376 -0.84 11.24 15.68
CA ARG A 376 -1.29 12.62 15.80
C ARG A 376 -0.23 13.61 15.33
N GLN A 377 1.00 13.49 15.85
CA GLN A 377 2.11 14.36 15.43
C GLN A 377 2.36 14.27 13.92
N PHE A 378 2.25 13.07 13.38
CA PHE A 378 2.38 12.83 11.95
C PHE A 378 1.27 13.51 11.15
N ALA A 379 0.01 13.30 11.49
CA ALA A 379 -1.14 13.90 10.81
C ALA A 379 -1.14 15.44 10.93
N GLU A 380 -0.72 16.00 12.08
CA GLU A 380 -0.54 17.44 12.29
C GLU A 380 0.58 18.01 11.40
N ALA A 381 1.69 17.28 11.19
CA ALA A 381 2.75 17.72 10.28
C ALA A 381 2.27 17.76 8.83
N VAL A 382 1.63 16.69 8.36
CA VAL A 382 1.07 16.63 6.99
C VAL A 382 0.00 17.71 6.78
N SER A 383 -0.90 17.93 7.75
CA SER A 383 -1.91 18.99 7.68
C SER A 383 -1.28 20.38 7.60
N ARG A 384 -0.24 20.62 8.39
CA ARG A 384 0.49 21.91 8.37
C ARG A 384 1.11 22.17 6.99
N TYR A 385 1.73 21.18 6.36
CA TYR A 385 2.25 21.34 4.99
C TYR A 385 1.13 21.70 4.01
N ALA A 386 0.01 21.00 4.09
CA ALA A 386 -1.16 21.25 3.24
C ALA A 386 -1.81 22.64 3.45
N GLU A 387 -1.58 23.29 4.59
CA GLU A 387 -2.11 24.60 4.93
C GLU A 387 -1.13 25.75 4.66
N THR A 388 0.17 25.48 4.69
CA THR A 388 1.18 26.54 4.65
C THR A 388 2.08 26.53 3.40
N HIS A 389 2.29 25.35 2.78
CA HIS A 389 3.20 25.25 1.64
C HIS A 389 2.44 25.43 0.31
N PRO A 390 2.85 26.40 -0.54
CA PRO A 390 2.07 26.76 -1.74
C PRO A 390 1.78 25.61 -2.70
N ALA A 391 2.79 24.75 -2.98
CA ALA A 391 2.59 23.63 -3.89
C ALA A 391 1.68 22.55 -3.30
N TRP A 392 1.67 22.40 -1.98
CA TRP A 392 0.77 21.48 -1.29
C TRP A 392 -0.66 22.00 -1.23
N ILE A 393 -0.84 23.29 -0.96
CA ILE A 393 -2.16 23.95 -1.05
C ILE A 393 -2.75 23.73 -2.44
N GLN A 394 -1.92 23.87 -3.50
CA GLN A 394 -2.35 23.60 -4.87
C GLN A 394 -2.70 22.12 -5.08
N LEU A 395 -1.92 21.18 -4.54
CA LEU A 395 -2.25 19.76 -4.59
C LEU A 395 -3.62 19.46 -3.96
N MET A 396 -3.94 20.08 -2.83
CA MET A 396 -5.25 19.94 -2.19
C MET A 396 -6.39 20.51 -3.03
N GLU A 397 -6.14 21.57 -3.79
CA GLU A 397 -7.13 22.09 -4.74
C GLU A 397 -7.32 21.14 -5.94
N GLU A 398 -6.25 20.56 -6.46
CA GLU A 398 -6.32 19.51 -7.50
C GLU A 398 -7.11 18.29 -7.01
N ASP A 399 -6.83 17.83 -5.79
CA ASP A 399 -7.56 16.72 -5.16
C ASP A 399 -9.05 17.04 -4.95
N ARG A 400 -9.36 18.28 -4.59
CA ARG A 400 -10.76 18.74 -4.43
C ARG A 400 -11.50 18.84 -5.76
N THR A 401 -10.82 19.27 -6.85
CA THR A 401 -11.43 19.45 -8.18
C THR A 401 -11.38 18.20 -9.04
N PHE A 402 -10.48 17.27 -8.76
CA PHE A 402 -10.11 16.14 -9.61
C PHE A 402 -9.45 16.58 -10.93
N GLU A 403 -8.90 17.80 -10.96
CA GLU A 403 -8.16 18.37 -12.08
C GLU A 403 -6.70 18.48 -11.72
N TYR A 404 -5.97 17.37 -11.86
CA TYR A 404 -4.56 17.31 -11.53
C TYR A 404 -3.68 17.79 -12.69
N ARG A 405 -2.50 18.32 -12.35
CA ARG A 405 -1.46 18.65 -13.34
C ARG A 405 -0.92 17.37 -13.97
N GLU A 406 -0.46 17.49 -15.22
CA GLU A 406 0.09 16.37 -15.99
C GLU A 406 1.39 15.81 -15.38
N GLY A 407 2.28 16.67 -14.87
CA GLY A 407 3.56 16.25 -14.27
C GLY A 407 3.35 15.46 -12.97
N ASN A 408 3.95 14.29 -12.87
CA ASN A 408 3.84 13.39 -11.71
C ASN A 408 2.38 13.02 -11.39
N PHE A 409 1.57 12.78 -12.39
CA PHE A 409 0.11 12.68 -12.25
C PHE A 409 -0.34 11.64 -11.22
N PRO A 410 0.04 10.33 -11.29
CA PRO A 410 -0.40 9.36 -10.28
C PRO A 410 0.09 9.68 -8.87
N ILE A 411 1.32 10.22 -8.77
CA ILE A 411 1.90 10.62 -7.49
C ILE A 411 1.06 11.73 -6.86
N ARG A 412 0.64 12.72 -7.66
CA ARG A 412 -0.22 13.81 -7.20
C ARG A 412 -1.57 13.29 -6.72
N VAL A 413 -2.18 12.37 -7.46
CA VAL A 413 -3.44 11.73 -7.08
C VAL A 413 -3.30 11.01 -5.74
N LEU A 414 -2.32 10.13 -5.61
CA LEU A 414 -2.12 9.33 -4.40
C LEU A 414 -1.73 10.20 -3.19
N LEU A 415 -0.84 11.17 -3.39
CA LEU A 415 -0.41 12.09 -2.33
C LEU A 415 -1.53 13.03 -1.89
N GLY A 416 -2.39 13.48 -2.81
CA GLY A 416 -3.58 14.25 -2.51
C GLY A 416 -4.56 13.46 -1.63
N ARG A 417 -4.86 12.21 -2.00
CA ARG A 417 -5.69 11.30 -1.20
C ARG A 417 -5.08 11.02 0.17
N PHE A 418 -3.77 10.72 0.21
CA PHE A 418 -3.04 10.53 1.46
C PHE A 418 -3.18 11.73 2.40
N THR A 419 -2.92 12.92 1.88
CA THR A 419 -3.01 14.17 2.67
C THR A 419 -4.42 14.38 3.22
N ARG A 420 -5.45 14.10 2.42
CA ARG A 420 -6.85 14.18 2.84
C ARG A 420 -7.15 13.19 3.97
N VAL A 421 -6.72 11.95 3.85
CA VAL A 421 -6.89 10.95 4.93
C VAL A 421 -6.22 11.44 6.22
N GLN A 422 -4.98 11.95 6.16
CA GLN A 422 -4.30 12.44 7.36
C GLN A 422 -5.03 13.62 8.01
N ARG A 423 -5.59 14.53 7.22
CA ARG A 423 -6.38 15.66 7.75
C ARG A 423 -7.67 15.20 8.40
N ASP A 424 -8.39 14.27 7.80
CA ASP A 424 -9.65 13.75 8.34
C ASP A 424 -9.41 12.84 9.55
N LYS A 425 -8.28 12.15 9.63
CA LYS A 425 -7.84 11.44 10.85
C LYS A 425 -7.69 12.37 12.06
N LEU A 426 -7.31 13.65 11.88
CA LEU A 426 -7.24 14.58 13.02
C LEU A 426 -8.59 14.80 13.72
N THR A 427 -9.67 14.70 12.99
CA THR A 427 -11.03 14.92 13.50
C THR A 427 -11.78 13.64 13.82
N ALA A 428 -11.54 12.56 13.07
CA ALA A 428 -12.25 11.30 13.18
C ALA A 428 -11.33 10.08 13.02
N PRO A 429 -10.27 9.92 13.83
CA PRO A 429 -9.32 8.80 13.70
C PRO A 429 -9.98 7.44 13.88
N GLN A 430 -11.01 7.37 14.73
CA GLN A 430 -11.76 6.15 15.00
C GLN A 430 -12.46 5.59 13.77
N PHE A 431 -12.84 6.45 12.81
CA PHE A 431 -13.44 6.00 11.55
C PHE A 431 -12.47 5.15 10.72
N PHE A 432 -11.21 5.53 10.65
CA PHE A 432 -10.19 4.80 9.88
C PHE A 432 -9.65 3.58 10.63
N CYS A 433 -9.57 3.66 11.96
CA CYS A 433 -9.07 2.57 12.78
C CYS A 433 -10.12 1.46 13.03
N TRP A 434 -11.37 1.85 13.28
CA TRP A 434 -12.46 0.93 13.62
C TRP A 434 -13.70 1.11 12.73
N PRO A 435 -13.54 1.04 11.40
CA PRO A 435 -14.65 1.31 10.48
C PRO A 435 -15.84 0.37 10.68
N GLY A 436 -15.58 -0.88 11.06
CA GLY A 436 -16.63 -1.85 11.31
C GLY A 436 -17.57 -1.46 12.45
N MET A 437 -17.05 -0.81 13.49
CA MET A 437 -17.87 -0.28 14.59
C MET A 437 -18.56 1.03 14.23
N CYS A 438 -17.87 1.91 13.49
CA CYS A 438 -18.41 3.22 13.09
C CYS A 438 -19.55 3.11 12.06
N LEU A 439 -19.48 2.13 11.15
CA LEU A 439 -20.48 1.91 10.08
C LEU A 439 -21.77 1.25 10.56
N THR A 440 -21.86 0.91 11.85
CA THR A 440 -23.06 0.34 12.46
C THR A 440 -23.54 1.19 13.61
N SER A 441 -24.83 1.11 13.94
CA SER A 441 -25.38 1.79 15.11
C SER A 441 -25.07 1.08 16.44
N TYR A 442 -24.31 0.00 16.40
CA TYR A 442 -24.07 -0.88 17.55
C TYR A 442 -23.36 -0.17 18.70
N ARG A 443 -22.31 0.61 18.43
CA ARG A 443 -21.56 1.38 19.45
C ARG A 443 -21.72 2.90 19.35
N GLN A 444 -22.29 3.41 18.25
CA GLN A 444 -22.48 4.85 17.99
C GLN A 444 -21.20 5.69 18.21
N ALA A 445 -20.05 5.15 17.79
CA ALA A 445 -18.74 5.80 17.94
C ALA A 445 -18.64 7.15 17.19
N LEU A 446 -19.49 7.35 16.20
CA LEU A 446 -19.66 8.59 15.44
C LEU A 446 -21.13 8.76 15.05
N ASP A 447 -21.55 10.00 14.79
CA ASP A 447 -22.87 10.27 14.24
C ASP A 447 -22.96 9.79 12.77
N SER A 448 -24.17 9.40 12.37
CA SER A 448 -24.42 8.78 11.05
C SER A 448 -24.16 9.70 9.86
N GLU A 449 -24.22 11.03 10.02
CA GLU A 449 -23.95 11.99 8.96
C GLU A 449 -22.45 12.07 8.69
N THR A 450 -21.65 12.21 9.75
CA THR A 450 -20.18 12.20 9.68
C THR A 450 -19.67 10.88 9.07
N VAL A 451 -20.21 9.73 9.51
CA VAL A 451 -19.82 8.42 8.97
C VAL A 451 -20.09 8.32 7.47
N ARG A 452 -21.28 8.74 7.02
CA ARG A 452 -21.63 8.72 5.58
C ARG A 452 -20.76 9.66 4.76
N SER A 453 -20.49 10.86 5.28
CA SER A 453 -19.63 11.83 4.62
C SER A 453 -18.22 11.29 4.44
N LEU A 454 -17.59 10.80 5.51
CA LEU A 454 -16.23 10.23 5.47
C LEU A 454 -16.17 9.00 4.56
N PHE A 455 -17.13 8.09 4.67
CA PHE A 455 -17.15 6.90 3.81
C PHE A 455 -17.28 7.29 2.34
N SER A 456 -18.20 8.21 2.00
CA SER A 456 -18.36 8.70 0.64
C SER A 456 -17.10 9.37 0.10
N GLU A 457 -16.40 10.17 0.91
CA GLU A 457 -15.19 10.88 0.50
C GLU A 457 -14.02 9.93 0.24
N HIS A 458 -13.85 8.90 1.08
CA HIS A 458 -12.67 8.03 1.09
C HIS A 458 -12.83 6.70 0.37
N GLN A 459 -13.93 6.47 -0.36
CA GLN A 459 -14.03 5.31 -1.25
C GLN A 459 -12.94 5.32 -2.32
N ALA A 460 -12.58 4.14 -2.82
CA ALA A 460 -11.62 4.00 -3.91
C ALA A 460 -12.02 4.83 -5.14
N LEU A 461 -11.03 5.35 -5.84
CA LEU A 461 -11.27 6.17 -7.04
C LEU A 461 -11.69 5.32 -8.25
N PHE A 462 -11.23 4.08 -8.29
CA PHE A 462 -11.43 3.17 -9.41
C PHE A 462 -12.10 1.88 -8.91
N LEU A 463 -13.18 1.50 -9.57
CA LEU A 463 -14.00 0.35 -9.22
C LEU A 463 -14.27 -0.47 -10.49
N ASP A 464 -14.37 -1.78 -10.34
CA ASP A 464 -14.98 -2.57 -11.39
C ASP A 464 -16.52 -2.53 -11.29
N ARG A 465 -17.18 -3.13 -12.26
CA ARG A 465 -18.62 -3.36 -12.27
C ARG A 465 -18.92 -4.83 -12.61
N ALA A 466 -20.21 -5.17 -12.75
CA ALA A 466 -20.64 -6.51 -13.10
C ALA A 466 -20.08 -7.03 -14.46
N ASP A 467 -19.68 -6.14 -15.35
CA ASP A 467 -18.99 -6.43 -16.63
C ASP A 467 -17.47 -6.64 -16.50
N ARG A 468 -16.90 -6.42 -15.29
CA ARG A 468 -15.48 -6.49 -14.94
C ARG A 468 -14.59 -5.39 -15.52
N ASP A 469 -15.15 -4.45 -16.27
CA ASP A 469 -14.40 -3.26 -16.72
C ASP A 469 -14.17 -2.30 -15.55
N VAL A 470 -13.09 -1.53 -15.62
CA VAL A 470 -12.76 -0.50 -14.62
C VAL A 470 -13.44 0.81 -14.97
N TYR A 471 -13.99 1.44 -13.96
CA TYR A 471 -14.70 2.72 -14.07
C TYR A 471 -14.21 3.69 -13.00
N PRO A 472 -14.21 4.99 -13.28
CA PRO A 472 -14.04 5.96 -12.23
C PRO A 472 -15.25 5.93 -11.29
N ARG A 473 -15.00 6.08 -10.00
CA ARG A 473 -16.07 6.24 -9.02
C ARG A 473 -16.83 7.54 -9.30
N LEU A 474 -18.15 7.47 -9.30
CA LEU A 474 -18.98 8.66 -9.38
C LEU A 474 -18.87 9.45 -8.07
N VAL A 475 -18.46 10.70 -8.15
CA VAL A 475 -18.28 11.59 -7.01
C VAL A 475 -19.35 12.68 -7.07
N PRO A 476 -20.17 12.88 -6.01
CA PRO A 476 -21.19 13.89 -6.00
C PRO A 476 -20.63 15.28 -6.34
N GLY A 477 -21.29 15.98 -7.25
CA GLY A 477 -20.87 17.32 -7.69
C GLY A 477 -19.71 17.36 -8.68
N LYS A 478 -19.22 16.21 -9.17
CA LYS A 478 -18.25 16.12 -10.26
C LYS A 478 -18.92 15.61 -11.53
N ASP A 479 -18.51 16.16 -12.68
CA ASP A 479 -19.01 15.65 -13.95
C ASP A 479 -18.26 14.39 -14.37
N GLU A 480 -18.97 13.50 -15.06
CA GLU A 480 -18.44 12.19 -15.46
C GLU A 480 -17.21 12.31 -16.38
N LYS A 481 -17.12 13.38 -17.17
CA LYS A 481 -16.02 13.61 -18.10
C LYS A 481 -14.71 13.91 -17.36
N THR A 482 -14.77 14.70 -16.29
CA THR A 482 -13.62 14.96 -15.42
C THR A 482 -13.14 13.64 -14.75
N LEU A 483 -14.08 12.82 -14.25
CA LEU A 483 -13.75 11.56 -13.61
C LEU A 483 -13.20 10.54 -14.61
N GLN A 484 -13.75 10.49 -15.83
CA GLN A 484 -13.23 9.61 -16.89
C GLN A 484 -11.81 10.02 -17.29
N ARG A 485 -11.55 11.33 -17.45
CA ARG A 485 -10.21 11.84 -17.72
C ARG A 485 -9.21 11.46 -16.62
N LEU A 486 -9.60 11.54 -15.35
CA LEU A 486 -8.77 11.09 -14.24
C LEU A 486 -8.35 9.63 -14.40
N LEU A 487 -9.30 8.75 -14.74
CA LEU A 487 -9.04 7.34 -14.98
C LEU A 487 -8.09 7.14 -16.15
N ASP A 488 -8.39 7.77 -17.30
CA ASP A 488 -7.60 7.63 -18.53
C ASP A 488 -6.16 8.08 -18.31
N ASP A 489 -5.97 9.26 -17.72
CA ASP A 489 -4.64 9.82 -17.46
C ASP A 489 -3.87 8.98 -16.43
N PHE A 490 -4.54 8.44 -15.39
CA PHE A 490 -3.91 7.60 -14.39
C PHE A 490 -3.36 6.31 -14.99
N TYR A 491 -4.16 5.62 -15.79
CA TYR A 491 -3.75 4.32 -16.36
C TYR A 491 -2.77 4.43 -17.53
N ILE A 492 -2.68 5.57 -18.21
CA ILE A 492 -1.56 5.87 -19.12
C ILE A 492 -0.21 5.76 -18.38
N TRP A 493 -0.11 6.35 -17.19
CA TRP A 493 1.11 6.29 -16.39
C TRP A 493 1.36 4.89 -15.81
N VAL A 494 0.33 4.21 -15.33
CA VAL A 494 0.45 2.83 -14.83
C VAL A 494 0.99 1.91 -15.92
N SER A 495 0.46 1.99 -17.14
CA SER A 495 0.97 1.20 -18.27
C SER A 495 2.42 1.54 -18.61
N MET A 496 2.80 2.81 -18.57
CA MET A 496 4.18 3.24 -18.81
C MET A 496 5.14 2.67 -17.74
N TYR A 497 4.76 2.67 -16.47
CA TYR A 497 5.58 2.08 -15.40
C TYR A 497 5.74 0.58 -15.58
N GLU A 498 4.66 -0.13 -15.91
CA GLU A 498 4.70 -1.56 -16.17
C GLU A 498 5.59 -1.90 -17.39
N MET A 499 5.45 -1.18 -18.50
CA MET A 499 6.32 -1.39 -19.66
C MET A 499 7.79 -1.02 -19.36
N THR A 500 8.03 -0.05 -18.48
CA THR A 500 9.40 0.26 -18.02
C THR A 500 9.96 -0.93 -17.22
N ARG A 501 9.20 -1.54 -16.33
CA ARG A 501 9.57 -2.76 -15.60
C ARG A 501 9.92 -3.89 -16.57
N GLN A 502 9.06 -4.13 -17.57
CA GLN A 502 9.31 -5.15 -18.60
C GLN A 502 10.61 -4.87 -19.37
N TRP A 503 10.89 -3.60 -19.69
CA TRP A 503 12.14 -3.21 -20.34
C TRP A 503 13.37 -3.57 -19.50
N LEU A 504 13.27 -3.40 -18.19
CA LEU A 504 14.38 -3.64 -17.26
C LEU A 504 14.68 -5.13 -17.10
N VAL A 505 13.68 -5.95 -16.77
CA VAL A 505 13.91 -7.28 -16.19
C VAL A 505 13.18 -8.41 -16.88
N GLU A 506 12.23 -8.16 -17.78
CA GLU A 506 11.38 -9.21 -18.32
C GLU A 506 11.86 -9.72 -19.68
N ASP A 507 12.10 -11.03 -19.76
CA ASP A 507 12.52 -11.70 -21.00
C ASP A 507 11.41 -11.66 -22.07
N GLY A 508 11.81 -11.66 -23.33
CA GLY A 508 10.88 -11.70 -24.45
C GLY A 508 10.38 -10.32 -24.92
N PRO A 509 9.40 -10.26 -25.82
CA PRO A 509 8.80 -9.02 -26.29
C PRO A 509 7.99 -8.34 -25.18
N PHE A 510 7.56 -7.08 -25.41
CA PHE A 510 6.62 -6.43 -24.52
C PHE A 510 5.29 -7.19 -24.49
N ASP A 511 4.73 -7.34 -23.29
CA ASP A 511 3.41 -7.92 -23.05
C ASP A 511 2.38 -6.81 -22.87
N TYR A 512 1.17 -7.04 -23.37
CA TYR A 512 0.07 -6.07 -23.40
C TYR A 512 -1.18 -6.65 -22.72
N ASP A 513 -1.01 -7.43 -21.64
CA ASP A 513 -2.13 -7.98 -20.87
C ASP A 513 -2.79 -6.91 -20.01
N TYR A 514 -3.55 -6.04 -20.67
CA TYR A 514 -4.40 -5.04 -20.01
C TYR A 514 -5.89 -5.40 -20.07
N GLY A 515 -6.22 -6.66 -20.31
CA GLY A 515 -7.59 -7.17 -20.29
C GLY A 515 -8.30 -6.99 -18.93
N TRP A 516 -7.51 -6.82 -17.89
CA TRP A 516 -8.00 -6.48 -16.56
C TRP A 516 -8.57 -5.05 -16.46
N LEU A 517 -8.14 -4.12 -17.30
CA LEU A 517 -8.60 -2.73 -17.30
C LEU A 517 -9.93 -2.58 -18.04
N THR A 518 -10.04 -3.20 -19.21
CA THR A 518 -11.25 -3.10 -20.04
C THR A 518 -11.35 -4.24 -21.04
N SER A 519 -12.58 -4.66 -21.30
CA SER A 519 -12.93 -5.61 -22.36
C SER A 519 -13.44 -4.93 -23.64
N LYS A 520 -13.56 -3.58 -23.65
CA LYS A 520 -14.21 -2.80 -24.72
C LYS A 520 -13.33 -2.60 -25.93
N PHE A 521 -12.01 -2.70 -25.78
CA PHE A 521 -11.06 -2.47 -26.83
C PHE A 521 -10.43 -3.79 -27.32
N SER A 522 -10.13 -3.84 -28.61
CA SER A 522 -9.35 -4.95 -29.18
C SER A 522 -7.92 -4.97 -28.68
N GLY A 523 -7.26 -6.13 -28.73
CA GLY A 523 -5.84 -6.22 -28.36
C GLY A 523 -4.93 -5.28 -29.17
N ALA A 524 -5.28 -4.94 -30.42
CA ALA A 524 -4.54 -3.97 -31.22
C ALA A 524 -4.70 -2.53 -30.69
N GLU A 525 -5.90 -2.12 -30.33
CA GLU A 525 -6.16 -0.80 -29.74
C GLU A 525 -5.48 -0.63 -28.38
N ILE A 526 -5.48 -1.69 -27.54
CA ILE A 526 -4.79 -1.71 -26.26
C ILE A 526 -3.26 -1.60 -26.47
N LYS A 527 -2.72 -2.36 -27.44
CA LYS A 527 -1.29 -2.28 -27.80
C LYS A 527 -0.93 -0.86 -28.24
N ASP A 528 -1.66 -0.27 -29.17
CA ASP A 528 -1.40 1.07 -29.68
C ASP A 528 -1.46 2.12 -28.56
N TRP A 529 -2.39 1.97 -27.63
CA TRP A 529 -2.52 2.86 -26.47
C TRP A 529 -1.30 2.75 -25.54
N ALA A 530 -0.87 1.54 -25.17
CA ALA A 530 0.26 1.31 -24.28
C ALA A 530 1.60 1.71 -24.96
N ASP A 531 1.76 1.42 -26.26
CA ASP A 531 2.92 1.84 -27.05
C ASP A 531 3.07 3.36 -27.09
N ASN A 532 1.96 4.08 -27.27
CA ASN A 532 1.96 5.54 -27.26
C ASN A 532 2.31 6.08 -25.88
N ALA A 533 1.78 5.51 -24.79
CA ALA A 533 2.12 5.88 -23.43
C ALA A 533 3.63 5.70 -23.17
N PHE A 534 4.18 4.55 -23.48
CA PHE A 534 5.60 4.26 -23.31
C PHE A 534 6.47 5.18 -24.17
N LYS A 535 6.11 5.42 -25.43
CA LYS A 535 6.83 6.33 -26.32
C LYS A 535 6.84 7.77 -25.80
N VAL A 536 5.74 8.26 -25.26
CA VAL A 536 5.69 9.59 -24.62
C VAL A 536 6.62 9.63 -23.41
N GLY A 537 6.62 8.59 -22.59
CA GLY A 537 7.48 8.46 -21.42
C GLY A 537 8.97 8.31 -21.77
N THR A 538 9.35 7.54 -22.77
CA THR A 538 10.74 7.15 -23.06
C THR A 538 11.33 7.80 -24.31
N GLY A 539 10.51 8.36 -25.19
CA GLY A 539 10.92 8.87 -26.50
C GLY A 539 11.09 7.78 -27.58
N VAL A 540 10.96 6.49 -27.22
CA VAL A 540 11.19 5.35 -28.13
C VAL A 540 9.95 4.46 -28.21
N HIS A 541 9.57 4.08 -29.44
CA HIS A 541 8.45 3.17 -29.64
C HIS A 541 8.86 1.72 -29.29
N PRO A 542 8.02 0.91 -28.60
CA PRO A 542 8.33 -0.47 -28.24
C PRO A 542 8.76 -1.38 -29.41
N ASP A 543 8.19 -1.19 -30.60
CA ASP A 543 8.57 -1.97 -31.79
C ASP A 543 10.03 -1.73 -32.27
N ALA A 544 10.70 -0.67 -31.78
CA ALA A 544 12.10 -0.41 -32.05
C ALA A 544 13.06 -1.26 -31.22
N PHE A 545 12.56 -1.93 -30.16
CA PHE A 545 13.40 -2.69 -29.26
C PHE A 545 13.83 -4.04 -29.83
N SER A 546 15.13 -4.30 -29.75
CA SER A 546 15.71 -5.61 -30.01
C SER A 546 15.63 -6.47 -28.76
N VAL A 547 14.99 -7.64 -28.86
CA VAL A 547 14.85 -8.58 -27.73
C VAL A 547 16.12 -9.42 -27.61
N LEU A 548 16.81 -9.32 -26.48
CA LEU A 548 17.95 -10.16 -26.14
C LEU A 548 17.47 -11.54 -25.63
N ARG A 549 18.25 -12.58 -25.95
CA ARG A 549 17.99 -13.97 -25.53
C ARG A 549 19.11 -14.46 -24.62
#